data_d79e2b7de902dbb7340f8b0c9687fe90
#
_entry.id   d79e2b7de902dbb7340f8b0c9687fe90
#
_cell.length_a   1.000
_cell.length_b   1.000
_cell.length_c   1.000
_cell.angle_alpha   90.00
_cell.angle_beta   90.00
_cell.angle_gamma   90.00
#
_symmetry.space_group_name_H-M   'P 1'
#
loop_
_entity.id
_entity.type
_entity.pdbx_description
1 polymer ?
#
loop_
_entity_poly.entity_id
_entity_poly.type
_entity_poly.pdbx_seq_one_letter_code
_entity_poly.pdbx_strand_id
1 'polypeptide(L)'
;MPAIIHVMRHAQGYHNIGSMGVYEKDPRLTTIGLTQCAQVDEASPFNPDLIISSPMKRTIETSAVSFQTAITDGKFVVLLPDLQEIGAYPCNIGSPRTEILKEFGNIARSDLVAENWFGEGTCNTWRTNDIHERARQARLAIRSFADRLIAERPENPNPVILVTSHGDFIPFLVQDYESGRISSTQHFQNAEWRTYEFTGKPNSERARLRETDESLKRRNAERATEREQEEGQRQWTHRLHRQDQSWNRESLGSINSVTF
;
A
#
# COMPACT_ATOMS: atom_id res chain seq x y z
N MET A 1 14.91 -12.45 16.06
CA MET A 1 13.46 -12.48 15.76
C MET A 1 13.22 -11.54 14.59
N PRO A 2 12.22 -11.76 13.75
CA PRO A 2 12.00 -10.93 12.57
C PRO A 2 11.42 -9.55 12.95
N ALA A 3 11.67 -8.54 12.09
CA ALA A 3 11.01 -7.23 12.21
C ALA A 3 9.48 -7.38 12.21
N ILE A 4 8.81 -6.50 12.95
CA ILE A 4 7.34 -6.38 12.98
C ILE A 4 6.92 -5.45 11.86
N ILE A 5 6.06 -5.93 10.95
CA ILE A 5 5.61 -5.16 9.79
C ILE A 5 4.12 -4.82 9.96
N HIS A 6 3.81 -3.54 10.13
CA HIS A 6 2.43 -3.06 10.09
C HIS A 6 2.12 -2.61 8.67
N VAL A 7 1.21 -3.30 7.98
CA VAL A 7 0.72 -2.89 6.66
C VAL A 7 -0.59 -2.14 6.84
N MET A 8 -0.66 -0.93 6.28
CA MET A 8 -1.79 -0.02 6.42
C MET A 8 -2.32 0.39 5.05
N ARG A 9 -3.63 0.38 4.88
CA ARG A 9 -4.27 1.02 3.74
C ARG A 9 -4.39 2.51 4.00
N HIS A 10 -4.16 3.36 2.97
CA HIS A 10 -4.39 4.80 3.08
C HIS A 10 -5.81 5.12 3.60
N ALA A 11 -5.95 6.23 4.31
CA ALA A 11 -7.22 6.77 4.77
C ALA A 11 -8.09 7.25 3.59
N GLN A 12 -9.34 7.63 3.82
CA GLN A 12 -10.25 8.02 2.76
C GLN A 12 -9.69 9.19 1.94
N GLY A 13 -9.47 8.96 0.64
CA GLY A 13 -9.12 9.97 -0.35
C GLY A 13 -10.33 10.40 -1.19
N TYR A 14 -10.21 11.52 -1.93
CA TYR A 14 -11.27 12.02 -2.78
C TYR A 14 -11.74 11.01 -3.83
N HIS A 15 -10.86 10.13 -4.33
CA HIS A 15 -11.23 9.04 -5.24
C HIS A 15 -12.14 7.98 -4.63
N ASN A 16 -12.30 7.93 -3.31
CA ASN A 16 -13.22 7.01 -2.63
C ASN A 16 -14.65 7.57 -2.52
N ILE A 17 -14.89 8.82 -2.96
CA ILE A 17 -16.17 9.49 -2.86
C ILE A 17 -16.80 9.60 -4.25
N GLY A 18 -17.89 8.87 -4.45
CA GLY A 18 -18.65 8.92 -5.70
C GLY A 18 -17.91 8.36 -6.92
N SER A 19 -18.61 8.26 -8.04
CA SER A 19 -18.09 7.65 -9.27
C SER A 19 -17.07 8.51 -10.01
N MET A 20 -17.04 9.83 -9.79
CA MET A 20 -16.15 10.76 -10.48
C MET A 20 -14.78 10.89 -9.83
N GLY A 21 -14.63 10.49 -8.57
CA GLY A 21 -13.37 10.61 -7.84
C GLY A 21 -12.20 9.85 -8.46
N VAL A 22 -12.48 8.76 -9.19
CA VAL A 22 -11.45 7.97 -9.88
C VAL A 22 -10.76 8.72 -11.03
N TYR A 23 -11.34 9.80 -11.52
CA TYR A 23 -10.76 10.64 -12.59
C TYR A 23 -9.86 11.76 -12.06
N GLU A 24 -9.83 11.99 -10.75
CA GLU A 24 -8.90 12.93 -10.13
C GLU A 24 -7.50 12.33 -10.07
N LYS A 25 -6.49 13.03 -10.62
CA LYS A 25 -5.11 12.57 -10.63
C LYS A 25 -4.48 12.74 -9.24
N ASP A 26 -3.86 11.68 -8.72
CA ASP A 26 -3.13 11.67 -7.44
C ASP A 26 -3.88 12.35 -6.29
N PRO A 27 -5.14 11.91 -6.01
CA PRO A 27 -6.02 12.60 -5.07
C PRO A 27 -5.49 12.55 -3.65
N ARG A 28 -5.76 13.65 -2.92
CA ARG A 28 -5.47 13.81 -1.50
C ARG A 28 -6.48 13.11 -0.61
N LEU A 29 -6.21 13.13 0.70
CA LEU A 29 -7.17 12.74 1.72
C LEU A 29 -8.32 13.74 1.82
N THR A 30 -9.50 13.21 2.15
CA THR A 30 -10.65 14.02 2.55
C THR A 30 -10.54 14.44 4.02
N THR A 31 -11.41 15.36 4.45
CA THR A 31 -11.53 15.68 5.89
C THR A 31 -11.83 14.44 6.74
N ILE A 32 -12.67 13.53 6.24
CA ILE A 32 -12.94 12.24 6.90
C ILE A 32 -11.65 11.41 6.97
N GLY A 33 -10.87 11.36 5.87
CA GLY A 33 -9.58 10.67 5.86
C GLY A 33 -8.60 11.22 6.88
N LEU A 34 -8.50 12.54 7.03
CA LEU A 34 -7.68 13.16 8.06
C LEU A 34 -8.14 12.80 9.48
N THR A 35 -9.46 12.73 9.71
CA THR A 35 -10.01 12.28 10.99
C THR A 35 -9.68 10.81 11.27
N GLN A 36 -9.75 9.94 10.26
CA GLN A 36 -9.33 8.54 10.37
C GLN A 36 -7.85 8.42 10.77
N CYS A 37 -6.98 9.24 10.17
CA CYS A 37 -5.56 9.28 10.53
C CYS A 37 -5.34 9.70 11.97
N ALA A 38 -6.02 10.75 12.44
CA ALA A 38 -5.93 11.21 13.83
C ALA A 38 -6.37 10.12 14.82
N GLN A 39 -7.43 9.38 14.51
CA GLN A 39 -7.88 8.24 15.32
C GLN A 39 -6.84 7.12 15.38
N VAL A 40 -6.06 6.89 14.30
CA VAL A 40 -4.95 5.93 14.32
C VAL A 40 -3.82 6.45 15.21
N ASP A 41 -3.45 7.72 15.12
CA ASP A 41 -2.39 8.32 15.95
C ASP A 41 -2.71 8.21 17.46
N GLU A 42 -3.97 8.46 17.82
CA GLU A 42 -4.45 8.33 19.21
C GLU A 42 -4.51 6.89 19.71
N ALA A 43 -4.91 5.94 18.84
CA ALA A 43 -5.21 4.57 19.21
C ALA A 43 -4.06 3.58 18.94
N SER A 44 -3.02 4.00 18.21
CA SER A 44 -1.93 3.09 17.81
C SER A 44 -1.10 2.66 19.03
N PRO A 45 -0.94 1.36 19.25
CA PRO A 45 -0.14 0.85 20.36
C PRO A 45 1.37 0.82 20.05
N PHE A 46 1.81 1.36 18.90
CA PHE A 46 3.21 1.30 18.46
C PHE A 46 3.67 2.64 17.86
N ASN A 47 4.97 2.87 17.97
CA ASN A 47 5.67 3.95 17.28
C ASN A 47 6.67 3.32 16.28
N PRO A 48 6.52 3.52 14.96
CA PRO A 48 7.38 2.85 13.99
C PRO A 48 8.83 3.34 14.05
N ASP A 49 9.78 2.41 13.93
CA ASP A 49 11.20 2.72 13.73
C ASP A 49 11.48 3.23 12.32
N LEU A 50 10.68 2.77 11.35
CA LEU A 50 10.73 3.17 9.96
C LEU A 50 9.32 3.26 9.37
N ILE A 51 9.09 4.30 8.58
CA ILE A 51 7.85 4.49 7.82
C ILE A 51 8.17 4.36 6.33
N ILE A 52 7.53 3.42 5.65
CA ILE A 52 7.63 3.21 4.20
C ILE A 52 6.25 3.46 3.60
N SER A 53 6.19 4.20 2.51
CA SER A 53 4.92 4.55 1.86
C SER A 53 5.01 4.47 0.34
N SER A 54 3.89 4.16 -0.30
CA SER A 54 3.70 4.51 -1.71
C SER A 54 3.96 6.00 -1.93
N PRO A 55 4.51 6.44 -3.08
CA PRO A 55 4.72 7.85 -3.36
C PRO A 55 3.45 8.64 -3.72
N MET A 56 2.27 8.04 -3.60
CA MET A 56 0.99 8.73 -3.80
C MET A 56 0.71 9.71 -2.67
N LYS A 57 0.17 10.91 -2.96
CA LYS A 57 -0.10 11.95 -1.95
C LYS A 57 -0.92 11.42 -0.77
N ARG A 58 -2.01 10.69 -1.03
CA ARG A 58 -2.88 10.12 0.00
C ARG A 58 -2.17 9.15 0.97
N THR A 59 -1.17 8.40 0.49
CA THR A 59 -0.41 7.46 1.33
C THR A 59 0.64 8.18 2.16
N ILE A 60 1.29 9.20 1.60
CA ILE A 60 2.23 10.07 2.33
C ILE A 60 1.49 10.80 3.45
N GLU A 61 0.35 11.43 3.14
CA GLU A 61 -0.50 12.11 4.12
C GLU A 61 -0.98 11.16 5.21
N THR A 62 -1.46 9.96 4.83
CA THR A 62 -1.88 8.94 5.80
C THR A 62 -0.74 8.61 6.76
N SER A 63 0.45 8.31 6.23
CA SER A 63 1.61 7.96 7.06
C SER A 63 2.00 9.09 8.02
N ALA A 64 2.04 10.32 7.51
CA ALA A 64 2.51 11.48 8.28
C ALA A 64 1.52 11.89 9.38
N VAL A 65 0.22 11.86 9.09
CA VAL A 65 -0.80 12.27 10.06
C VAL A 65 -1.08 11.17 11.09
N SER A 66 -1.10 9.88 10.67
CA SER A 66 -1.32 8.77 11.59
C SER A 66 -0.14 8.47 12.52
N PHE A 67 1.04 9.02 12.26
CA PHE A 67 2.24 8.84 13.06
C PHE A 67 2.98 10.16 13.22
N GLN A 68 2.24 11.22 13.54
CA GLN A 68 2.75 12.57 13.65
C GLN A 68 3.87 12.68 14.69
N THR A 69 3.78 11.96 15.80
CA THR A 69 4.85 11.92 16.81
C THR A 69 6.15 11.40 16.22
N ALA A 70 6.13 10.30 15.44
CA ALA A 70 7.33 9.78 14.79
C ALA A 70 7.95 10.80 13.81
N ILE A 71 7.13 11.53 13.06
CA ILE A 71 7.60 12.58 12.14
C ILE A 71 8.20 13.75 12.92
N THR A 72 7.57 14.17 14.00
CA THR A 72 8.06 15.26 14.89
C THR A 72 9.39 14.88 15.55
N ASP A 73 9.59 13.61 15.87
CA ASP A 73 10.84 13.04 16.39
C ASP A 73 11.94 12.90 15.31
N GLY A 74 11.70 13.41 14.10
CA GLY A 74 12.69 13.48 13.03
C GLY A 74 12.73 12.25 12.12
N LYS A 75 11.75 11.33 12.19
CA LYS A 75 11.63 10.23 11.22
C LYS A 75 11.05 10.74 9.92
N PHE A 76 11.38 10.06 8.83
CA PHE A 76 10.93 10.39 7.49
C PHE A 76 10.10 9.26 6.91
N VAL A 77 9.17 9.62 6.02
CA VAL A 77 8.45 8.67 5.18
C VAL A 77 9.34 8.30 3.99
N VAL A 78 9.85 7.07 3.95
CA VAL A 78 10.63 6.55 2.82
C VAL A 78 9.69 6.13 1.71
N LEU A 79 9.82 6.72 0.53
CA LEU A 79 8.92 6.46 -0.59
C LEU A 79 9.41 5.27 -1.41
N LEU A 80 8.55 4.26 -1.58
CA LEU A 80 8.81 3.05 -2.34
C LEU A 80 7.78 2.92 -3.47
N PRO A 81 8.18 3.13 -4.74
CA PRO A 81 7.29 3.08 -5.91
C PRO A 81 6.54 1.76 -6.08
N ASP A 82 7.16 0.65 -5.71
CA ASP A 82 6.55 -0.68 -5.79
C ASP A 82 5.27 -0.84 -4.94
N LEU A 83 4.99 0.09 -4.03
CA LEU A 83 3.77 0.11 -3.22
C LEU A 83 2.59 0.82 -3.88
N GLN A 84 2.72 1.33 -5.12
CA GLN A 84 1.65 2.02 -5.86
C GLN A 84 0.41 1.14 -6.04
N GLU A 85 -0.76 1.78 -6.19
CA GLU A 85 -2.03 1.09 -6.47
C GLU A 85 -2.01 0.41 -7.85
N ILE A 86 -2.93 -0.52 -8.06
CA ILE A 86 -3.12 -1.27 -9.30
C ILE A 86 -4.01 -0.48 -10.24
N GLY A 87 -3.67 -0.51 -11.54
CA GLY A 87 -4.54 -0.09 -12.63
C GLY A 87 -4.32 1.32 -13.13
N ALA A 88 -4.89 1.60 -14.31
CA ALA A 88 -4.63 2.78 -15.13
C ALA A 88 -5.60 3.95 -14.88
N TYR A 89 -6.42 3.89 -13.84
CA TYR A 89 -7.28 5.03 -13.50
C TYR A 89 -6.45 6.27 -13.16
N PRO A 90 -6.89 7.49 -13.53
CA PRO A 90 -6.17 8.72 -13.20
C PRO A 90 -5.82 8.84 -11.72
N CYS A 91 -6.69 8.40 -10.81
CA CYS A 91 -6.41 8.42 -9.37
C CYS A 91 -5.22 7.53 -8.95
N ASN A 92 -4.75 6.63 -9.83
CA ASN A 92 -3.59 5.76 -9.60
C ASN A 92 -2.34 6.25 -10.33
N ILE A 93 -2.44 7.38 -11.05
CA ILE A 93 -1.31 8.06 -11.67
C ILE A 93 -0.76 9.08 -10.68
N GLY A 94 0.47 8.86 -10.23
CA GLY A 94 1.13 9.72 -9.25
C GLY A 94 1.56 11.07 -9.81
N SER A 95 2.13 11.90 -8.94
CA SER A 95 2.77 13.15 -9.29
C SER A 95 4.26 12.95 -9.55
N PRO A 96 4.92 13.79 -10.38
CA PRO A 96 6.37 13.78 -10.56
C PRO A 96 7.11 13.89 -9.22
N ARG A 97 8.29 13.26 -9.14
CA ARG A 97 9.11 13.30 -7.93
C ARG A 97 9.39 14.72 -7.46
N THR A 98 9.65 15.65 -8.40
CA THR A 98 9.88 17.06 -8.10
C THR A 98 8.68 17.72 -7.43
N GLU A 99 7.45 17.43 -7.83
CA GLU A 99 6.23 17.91 -7.19
C GLU A 99 6.05 17.33 -5.79
N ILE A 100 6.29 16.03 -5.62
CA ILE A 100 6.24 15.35 -4.32
C ILE A 100 7.23 16.00 -3.35
N LEU A 101 8.48 16.24 -3.79
CA LEU A 101 9.50 16.84 -2.94
C LEU A 101 9.20 18.31 -2.61
N LYS A 102 8.59 19.05 -3.53
CA LYS A 102 8.16 20.45 -3.26
C LYS A 102 7.13 20.49 -2.14
N GLU A 103 6.27 19.48 -2.06
CA GLU A 103 5.16 19.45 -1.12
C GLU A 103 5.51 18.72 0.19
N PHE A 104 6.22 17.60 0.12
CA PHE A 104 6.50 16.71 1.24
C PHE A 104 7.99 16.54 1.55
N GLY A 105 8.90 17.29 0.91
CA GLY A 105 10.35 17.09 1.06
C GLY A 105 10.89 17.32 2.46
N ASN A 106 10.13 18.01 3.32
CA ASN A 106 10.45 18.17 4.73
C ASN A 106 10.19 16.91 5.58
N ILE A 107 9.32 16.00 5.11
CA ILE A 107 8.91 14.78 5.82
C ILE A 107 9.13 13.49 5.04
N ALA A 108 9.42 13.57 3.73
CA ALA A 108 9.58 12.39 2.87
C ALA A 108 10.99 12.28 2.29
N ARG A 109 11.42 11.04 2.05
CA ARG A 109 12.66 10.69 1.34
C ARG A 109 12.32 9.93 0.06
N SER A 110 12.82 10.44 -1.07
CA SER A 110 12.48 9.96 -2.41
C SER A 110 13.68 9.37 -3.16
N ASP A 111 14.69 8.88 -2.46
CA ASP A 111 15.94 8.38 -3.06
C ASP A 111 15.70 7.19 -4.01
N LEU A 112 14.63 6.44 -3.79
CA LEU A 112 14.20 5.30 -4.62
C LEU A 112 13.19 5.68 -5.71
N VAL A 113 12.80 6.96 -5.82
CA VAL A 113 11.73 7.41 -6.70
C VAL A 113 12.34 8.09 -7.95
N ALA A 114 12.16 7.50 -9.13
CA ALA A 114 12.50 8.13 -10.39
C ALA A 114 11.55 9.32 -10.67
N GLU A 115 11.95 10.26 -11.54
CA GLU A 115 11.11 11.45 -11.84
C GLU A 115 9.71 11.07 -12.33
N ASN A 116 9.62 10.13 -13.27
CA ASN A 116 8.36 9.64 -13.84
C ASN A 116 8.05 8.21 -13.38
N TRP A 117 8.16 7.94 -12.08
CA TRP A 117 7.98 6.61 -11.46
C TRP A 117 6.61 5.97 -11.77
N PHE A 118 5.62 6.75 -12.15
CA PHE A 118 4.23 6.36 -12.47
C PHE A 118 3.96 6.21 -13.97
N GLY A 119 4.98 6.37 -14.83
CA GLY A 119 4.83 6.34 -16.29
C GLY A 119 4.49 4.97 -16.87
N GLU A 120 4.26 4.92 -18.19
CA GLU A 120 4.02 3.68 -18.93
C GLU A 120 5.15 2.67 -18.71
N GLY A 121 4.79 1.40 -18.49
CA GLY A 121 5.76 0.32 -18.24
C GLY A 121 6.32 0.27 -16.81
N THR A 122 5.88 1.16 -15.92
CA THR A 122 6.25 1.14 -14.49
C THR A 122 5.21 0.38 -13.64
N CYS A 123 4.61 1.04 -12.63
CA CYS A 123 3.71 0.39 -11.68
C CYS A 123 2.25 0.33 -12.14
N ASN A 124 1.90 1.04 -13.22
CA ASN A 124 0.53 1.22 -13.70
C ASN A 124 0.10 0.06 -14.62
N THR A 125 -0.16 -1.10 -14.06
CA THR A 125 -0.51 -2.32 -14.80
C THR A 125 -1.71 -3.03 -14.19
N TRP A 126 -2.49 -3.71 -15.05
CA TRP A 126 -3.51 -4.69 -14.65
C TRP A 126 -3.02 -6.14 -14.82
N ARG A 127 -1.82 -6.33 -15.37
CA ARG A 127 -1.29 -7.68 -15.63
C ARG A 127 -0.90 -8.35 -14.33
N THR A 128 -1.58 -9.41 -14.00
CA THR A 128 -1.45 -10.12 -12.71
C THR A 128 0.00 -10.56 -12.44
N ASN A 129 0.72 -11.04 -13.45
CA ASN A 129 2.13 -11.46 -13.27
C ASN A 129 3.03 -10.28 -12.89
N ASP A 130 2.84 -9.11 -13.51
CA ASP A 130 3.62 -7.90 -13.20
C ASP A 130 3.31 -7.42 -11.79
N ILE A 131 2.03 -7.51 -11.36
CA ILE A 131 1.60 -7.16 -10.00
C ILE A 131 2.26 -8.09 -8.97
N HIS A 132 2.27 -9.40 -9.22
CA HIS A 132 2.93 -10.37 -8.34
C HIS A 132 4.43 -10.11 -8.21
N GLU A 133 5.10 -9.83 -9.33
CA GLU A 133 6.53 -9.53 -9.33
C GLU A 133 6.82 -8.21 -8.60
N ARG A 134 6.04 -7.15 -8.85
CA ARG A 134 6.15 -5.88 -8.13
C ARG A 134 5.93 -6.06 -6.62
N ALA A 135 4.94 -6.83 -6.21
CA ALA A 135 4.68 -7.15 -4.81
C ALA A 135 5.84 -7.95 -4.19
N ARG A 136 6.48 -8.84 -4.95
CA ARG A 136 7.69 -9.55 -4.52
C ARG A 136 8.86 -8.59 -4.33
N GLN A 137 9.10 -7.66 -5.25
CA GLN A 137 10.15 -6.64 -5.14
C GLN A 137 9.90 -5.73 -3.93
N ALA A 138 8.66 -5.28 -3.71
CA ALA A 138 8.30 -4.50 -2.52
C ALA A 138 8.64 -5.25 -1.22
N ARG A 139 8.30 -6.54 -1.12
CA ARG A 139 8.63 -7.35 0.06
C ARG A 139 10.14 -7.51 0.27
N LEU A 140 10.91 -7.69 -0.80
CA LEU A 140 12.37 -7.78 -0.72
C LEU A 140 12.98 -6.45 -0.26
N ALA A 141 12.48 -5.32 -0.77
CA ALA A 141 12.92 -4.00 -0.33
C ALA A 141 12.61 -3.78 1.16
N ILE A 142 11.38 -4.08 1.62
CA ILE A 142 10.98 -3.97 3.03
C ILE A 142 11.87 -4.85 3.92
N ARG A 143 12.19 -6.08 3.49
CA ARG A 143 13.10 -6.97 4.22
C ARG A 143 14.50 -6.39 4.29
N SER A 144 15.02 -5.86 3.19
CA SER A 144 16.35 -5.23 3.17
C SER A 144 16.44 -4.04 4.15
N PHE A 145 15.37 -3.24 4.27
CA PHE A 145 15.28 -2.19 5.27
C PHE A 145 15.28 -2.75 6.70
N ALA A 146 14.51 -3.82 6.94
CA ALA A 146 14.46 -4.49 8.24
C ALA A 146 15.84 -5.03 8.65
N ASP A 147 16.52 -5.75 7.75
CA ASP A 147 17.84 -6.33 7.98
C ASP A 147 18.88 -5.24 8.27
N ARG A 148 18.80 -4.09 7.56
CA ARG A 148 19.66 -2.94 7.81
C ARG A 148 19.40 -2.33 9.18
N LEU A 149 18.15 -2.11 9.58
CA LEU A 149 17.81 -1.58 10.90
C LEU A 149 18.33 -2.48 12.03
N ILE A 150 18.19 -3.79 11.88
CA ILE A 150 18.70 -4.77 12.85
C ILE A 150 20.23 -4.71 12.93
N ALA A 151 20.91 -4.58 11.80
CA ALA A 151 22.37 -4.47 11.76
C ALA A 151 22.90 -3.16 12.36
N GLU A 152 22.21 -2.04 12.11
CA GLU A 152 22.58 -0.70 12.62
C GLU A 152 22.21 -0.51 14.10
N ARG A 153 21.22 -1.24 14.61
CA ARG A 153 20.69 -1.14 15.97
C ARG A 153 20.54 -2.53 16.61
N PRO A 154 21.65 -3.21 16.95
CA PRO A 154 21.60 -4.56 17.53
C PRO A 154 20.81 -4.63 18.86
N GLU A 155 20.72 -3.51 19.58
CA GLU A 155 19.90 -3.37 20.81
C GLU A 155 18.38 -3.44 20.54
N ASN A 156 17.94 -3.16 19.30
CA ASN A 156 16.57 -3.31 18.85
C ASN A 156 16.44 -4.43 17.80
N PRO A 157 16.43 -5.70 18.20
CA PRO A 157 16.40 -6.83 17.27
C PRO A 157 15.05 -7.03 16.57
N ASN A 158 14.00 -6.31 16.98
CA ASN A 158 12.65 -6.42 16.47
C ASN A 158 12.12 -5.04 16.04
N PRO A 159 12.73 -4.37 15.05
CA PRO A 159 12.27 -3.06 14.63
C PRO A 159 10.84 -3.11 14.11
N VAL A 160 10.09 -2.06 14.39
CA VAL A 160 8.72 -1.86 13.94
C VAL A 160 8.73 -1.04 12.66
N ILE A 161 8.19 -1.60 11.59
CA ILE A 161 8.12 -0.94 10.27
C ILE A 161 6.66 -0.75 9.89
N LEU A 162 6.28 0.51 9.61
CA LEU A 162 4.99 0.82 9.00
C LEU A 162 5.15 0.82 7.47
N VAL A 163 4.21 0.18 6.77
CA VAL A 163 4.11 0.16 5.32
C VAL A 163 2.73 0.64 4.90
N THR A 164 2.63 1.84 4.31
CA THR A 164 1.36 2.39 3.85
C THR A 164 1.20 2.19 2.34
N SER A 165 0.09 1.55 1.94
CA SER A 165 -0.21 1.20 0.57
C SER A 165 -1.73 1.30 0.28
N HIS A 166 -2.24 0.53 -0.67
CA HIS A 166 -3.56 0.71 -1.27
C HIS A 166 -4.39 -0.58 -1.24
N GLY A 167 -5.71 -0.39 -1.36
CA GLY A 167 -6.67 -1.47 -1.16
C GLY A 167 -6.54 -2.64 -2.12
N ASP A 168 -6.32 -2.40 -3.40
CA ASP A 168 -6.24 -3.46 -4.40
C ASP A 168 -4.82 -4.08 -4.47
N PHE A 169 -3.77 -3.34 -4.08
CA PHE A 169 -2.40 -3.85 -4.07
C PHE A 169 -2.04 -4.66 -2.81
N ILE A 170 -2.55 -4.29 -1.64
CA ILE A 170 -2.20 -4.94 -0.37
C ILE A 170 -2.36 -6.47 -0.39
N PRO A 171 -3.43 -7.07 -0.94
CA PRO A 171 -3.56 -8.54 -1.00
C PRO A 171 -2.38 -9.24 -1.70
N PHE A 172 -1.83 -8.63 -2.73
CA PHE A 172 -0.63 -9.14 -3.43
C PHE A 172 0.64 -8.92 -2.61
N LEU A 173 0.74 -7.77 -1.94
CA LEU A 173 1.87 -7.45 -1.07
C LEU A 173 1.99 -8.45 0.08
N VAL A 174 0.90 -8.73 0.78
CA VAL A 174 0.89 -9.63 1.95
C VAL A 174 0.63 -11.09 1.60
N GLN A 175 0.30 -11.38 0.33
CA GLN A 175 -0.07 -12.70 -0.16
C GLN A 175 -1.26 -13.30 0.62
N ASP A 176 -2.19 -12.44 1.01
CA ASP A 176 -3.44 -12.80 1.66
C ASP A 176 -4.63 -12.34 0.83
N TYR A 177 -5.26 -13.30 0.15
CA TYR A 177 -6.36 -13.07 -0.78
C TYR A 177 -7.73 -13.38 -0.16
N GLU A 178 -7.79 -13.59 1.14
CA GLU A 178 -9.04 -13.82 1.89
C GLU A 178 -10.06 -12.71 1.63
N SER A 179 -9.57 -11.47 1.47
CA SER A 179 -10.38 -10.32 1.09
C SER A 179 -11.02 -10.41 -0.31
N GLY A 180 -10.68 -11.39 -1.12
CA GLY A 180 -11.37 -11.69 -2.39
C GLY A 180 -12.78 -12.23 -2.21
N ARG A 181 -13.13 -12.73 -1.03
CA ARG A 181 -14.51 -13.04 -0.68
C ARG A 181 -15.32 -11.74 -0.67
N ILE A 182 -16.43 -11.72 -1.39
CA ILE A 182 -17.34 -10.58 -1.64
C ILE A 182 -17.97 -9.99 -0.35
N SER A 183 -17.61 -10.48 0.80
CA SER A 183 -18.03 -9.95 2.10
C SER A 183 -17.22 -8.69 2.41
N SER A 184 -17.92 -7.57 2.54
CA SER A 184 -17.39 -6.23 2.80
C SER A 184 -16.52 -6.09 4.06
N THR A 185 -16.45 -7.12 4.89
CA THR A 185 -15.73 -7.12 6.19
C THR A 185 -14.29 -7.61 6.11
N GLN A 186 -13.83 -8.16 4.98
CA GLN A 186 -12.51 -8.76 4.83
C GLN A 186 -11.51 -7.87 4.07
N HIS A 187 -11.96 -6.86 3.32
CA HIS A 187 -11.09 -5.87 2.71
C HIS A 187 -10.49 -4.94 3.78
N PHE A 188 -9.24 -4.54 3.58
CA PHE A 188 -8.68 -3.45 4.38
C PHE A 188 -9.58 -2.22 4.26
N GLN A 189 -10.11 -1.75 5.39
CA GLN A 189 -10.83 -0.49 5.44
C GLN A 189 -9.85 0.68 5.30
N ASN A 190 -10.35 1.89 4.99
CA ASN A 190 -9.51 3.06 4.99
C ASN A 190 -8.88 3.27 6.37
N ALA A 191 -7.58 3.54 6.41
CA ALA A 191 -6.77 3.65 7.63
C ALA A 191 -6.67 2.37 8.49
N GLU A 192 -7.19 1.23 8.02
CA GLU A 192 -6.98 -0.05 8.71
C GLU A 192 -5.53 -0.49 8.57
N TRP A 193 -4.96 -1.02 9.65
CA TRP A 193 -3.66 -1.64 9.67
C TRP A 193 -3.71 -3.05 10.27
N ARG A 194 -2.85 -3.94 9.76
CA ARG A 194 -2.66 -5.32 10.24
C ARG A 194 -1.18 -5.59 10.43
N THR A 195 -0.88 -6.54 11.32
CA THR A 195 0.50 -6.87 11.70
C THR A 195 0.95 -8.15 11.04
N TYR A 196 2.13 -8.09 10.44
CA TYR A 196 2.74 -9.21 9.70
C TYR A 196 4.16 -9.47 10.19
N GLU A 197 4.62 -10.68 9.96
CA GLU A 197 6.00 -11.11 10.13
C GLU A 197 6.52 -11.77 8.86
N PHE A 198 7.82 -11.67 8.61
CA PHE A 198 8.43 -12.44 7.53
C PHE A 198 8.49 -13.92 7.90
N THR A 199 8.15 -14.79 6.95
CA THR A 199 8.23 -16.24 7.11
C THR A 199 9.29 -16.84 6.19
N GLY A 200 9.76 -18.06 6.57
CA GLY A 200 10.75 -18.79 5.81
C GLY A 200 12.20 -18.41 6.15
N LYS A 201 13.15 -18.84 5.31
CA LYS A 201 14.59 -18.59 5.53
C LYS A 201 14.90 -17.10 5.37
N PRO A 202 15.88 -16.55 6.13
CA PRO A 202 16.26 -15.13 6.06
C PRO A 202 16.53 -14.64 4.63
N ASN A 203 17.18 -15.43 3.81
CA ASN A 203 17.55 -15.08 2.43
C ASN A 203 16.56 -15.61 1.38
N SER A 204 15.30 -15.88 1.77
CA SER A 204 14.31 -16.35 0.82
C SER A 204 13.99 -15.28 -0.24
N GLU A 205 14.16 -15.60 -1.51
CA GLU A 205 13.81 -14.73 -2.64
C GLU A 205 12.32 -14.35 -2.71
N ARG A 206 11.47 -15.03 -1.94
CA ARG A 206 10.02 -14.76 -1.90
C ARG A 206 9.64 -13.72 -0.85
N ALA A 207 10.45 -13.56 0.21
CA ALA A 207 10.18 -12.65 1.34
C ALA A 207 8.70 -12.68 1.80
N ARG A 208 8.15 -13.87 2.05
CA ARG A 208 6.72 -14.03 2.37
C ARG A 208 6.37 -13.34 3.68
N LEU A 209 5.22 -12.69 3.71
CA LEU A 209 4.59 -12.14 4.90
C LEU A 209 3.47 -13.07 5.38
N ARG A 210 3.28 -13.13 6.70
CA ARG A 210 2.18 -13.82 7.36
C ARG A 210 1.60 -12.93 8.44
N GLU A 211 0.28 -12.76 8.45
CA GLU A 211 -0.40 -12.03 9.50
C GLU A 211 -0.19 -12.73 10.85
N THR A 212 0.08 -11.95 11.92
CA THR A 212 0.27 -12.50 13.26
C THR A 212 -1.06 -12.94 13.88
N ASP A 213 -1.01 -13.90 14.81
CA ASP A 213 -2.22 -14.39 15.48
C ASP A 213 -2.87 -13.31 16.35
N GLU A 214 -2.08 -12.39 16.90
CA GLU A 214 -2.56 -11.22 17.64
C GLU A 214 -3.34 -10.25 16.73
N SER A 215 -2.85 -10.04 15.50
CA SER A 215 -3.55 -9.22 14.50
C SER A 215 -4.89 -9.85 14.11
N LEU A 216 -4.92 -11.16 13.86
CA LEU A 216 -6.14 -11.90 13.56
C LEU A 216 -7.15 -11.80 14.71
N LYS A 217 -6.72 -12.03 15.97
CA LYS A 217 -7.57 -11.90 17.16
C LYS A 217 -8.15 -10.50 17.32
N ARG A 218 -7.32 -9.44 17.12
CA ARG A 218 -7.78 -8.05 17.24
C ARG A 218 -8.93 -7.72 16.29
N ARG A 219 -8.93 -8.27 15.07
CA ARG A 219 -9.98 -8.06 14.08
C ARG A 219 -11.05 -9.15 14.06
N ASN A 220 -11.04 -10.06 15.05
CA ASN A 220 -11.96 -11.20 15.16
C ASN A 220 -12.01 -12.04 13.87
N ALA A 221 -10.84 -12.42 13.35
CA ALA A 221 -10.69 -13.18 12.12
C ALA A 221 -9.91 -14.46 12.36
N GLU A 222 -10.12 -15.43 11.47
CA GLU A 222 -9.38 -16.67 11.42
C GLU A 222 -8.42 -16.67 10.22
N ARG A 223 -7.36 -17.44 10.31
CA ARG A 223 -6.42 -17.62 9.20
C ARG A 223 -7.08 -18.42 8.09
N ALA A 224 -7.07 -17.86 6.88
CA ALA A 224 -7.59 -18.55 5.72
C ALA A 224 -6.78 -19.82 5.41
N THR A 225 -7.48 -20.89 5.05
CA THR A 225 -6.90 -22.13 4.55
C THR A 225 -6.24 -21.92 3.19
N GLU A 226 -5.34 -22.81 2.79
CA GLU A 226 -4.69 -22.75 1.48
C GLU A 226 -5.72 -22.73 0.33
N ARG A 227 -6.78 -23.54 0.43
CA ARG A 227 -7.87 -23.57 -0.56
C ARG A 227 -8.61 -22.21 -0.65
N GLU A 228 -8.84 -21.54 0.47
CA GLU A 228 -9.48 -20.25 0.52
C GLU A 228 -8.58 -19.16 -0.08
N GLN A 229 -7.28 -19.23 0.16
CA GLN A 229 -6.30 -18.34 -0.45
C GLN A 229 -6.25 -18.51 -1.98
N GLU A 230 -6.24 -19.74 -2.49
CA GLU A 230 -6.27 -20.01 -3.93
C GLU A 230 -7.56 -19.49 -4.58
N GLU A 231 -8.70 -19.70 -3.93
CA GLU A 231 -9.98 -19.20 -4.43
C GLU A 231 -10.02 -17.66 -4.42
N GLY A 232 -9.58 -17.03 -3.35
CA GLY A 232 -9.46 -15.57 -3.24
C GLY A 232 -8.55 -15.01 -4.34
N GLN A 233 -7.40 -15.64 -4.60
CA GLN A 233 -6.49 -15.22 -5.66
C GLN A 233 -7.15 -15.29 -7.05
N ARG A 234 -7.91 -16.36 -7.35
CA ARG A 234 -8.66 -16.47 -8.61
C ARG A 234 -9.70 -15.36 -8.73
N GLN A 235 -10.43 -15.06 -7.67
CA GLN A 235 -11.45 -14.00 -7.65
C GLN A 235 -10.82 -12.61 -7.87
N TRP A 236 -9.68 -12.31 -7.23
CA TRP A 236 -8.92 -11.08 -7.45
C TRP A 236 -8.46 -10.96 -8.90
N THR A 237 -7.85 -11.99 -9.45
CA THR A 237 -7.41 -12.01 -10.85
C THR A 237 -8.56 -11.73 -11.82
N HIS A 238 -9.72 -12.35 -11.59
CA HIS A 238 -10.92 -12.15 -12.41
C HIS A 238 -11.49 -10.72 -12.26
N ARG A 239 -11.46 -10.15 -11.05
CA ARG A 239 -11.89 -8.77 -10.80
C ARG A 239 -11.00 -7.78 -11.56
N LEU A 240 -9.67 -7.90 -11.43
CA LEU A 240 -8.71 -7.03 -12.13
C LEU A 240 -8.89 -7.10 -13.65
N HIS A 241 -9.08 -8.28 -14.20
CA HIS A 241 -9.32 -8.45 -15.64
C HIS A 241 -10.60 -7.74 -16.10
N ARG A 242 -11.68 -7.79 -15.31
CA ARG A 242 -12.92 -7.04 -15.61
C ARG A 242 -12.73 -5.53 -15.55
N GLN A 243 -11.96 -5.04 -14.58
CA GLN A 243 -11.65 -3.62 -14.45
C GLN A 243 -10.83 -3.12 -15.64
N ASP A 244 -9.82 -3.88 -16.09
CA ASP A 244 -9.05 -3.57 -17.28
C ASP A 244 -9.93 -3.49 -18.54
N GLN A 245 -10.82 -4.46 -18.74
CA GLN A 245 -11.77 -4.45 -19.88
C GLN A 245 -12.75 -3.28 -19.82
N SER A 246 -13.21 -2.88 -18.63
CA SER A 246 -14.10 -1.73 -18.45
C SER A 246 -13.37 -0.43 -18.80
N TRP A 247 -12.17 -0.24 -18.25
CA TRP A 247 -11.35 0.92 -18.53
C TRP A 247 -11.02 1.09 -20.02
N ASN A 248 -10.63 0.00 -20.69
CA ASN A 248 -10.33 0.01 -22.12
C ASN A 248 -11.55 0.39 -22.98
N ARG A 249 -12.76 -0.03 -22.59
CA ARG A 249 -14.00 0.38 -23.28
C ARG A 249 -14.34 1.85 -23.07
N GLU A 250 -14.19 2.37 -21.85
CA GLU A 250 -14.46 3.77 -21.51
C GLU A 250 -13.48 4.71 -22.21
N SER A 251 -12.18 4.38 -22.22
CA SER A 251 -11.14 5.17 -22.88
C SER A 251 -11.30 5.20 -24.40
N LEU A 252 -11.69 4.09 -25.03
CA LEU A 252 -11.98 4.03 -26.47
C LEU A 252 -13.29 4.76 -26.83
N GLY A 253 -14.30 4.70 -25.97
CA GLY A 253 -15.57 5.42 -26.15
C GLY A 253 -15.42 6.94 -26.10
N SER A 254 -14.54 7.44 -25.23
CA SER A 254 -14.25 8.89 -25.12
C SER A 254 -13.48 9.44 -26.33
N ILE A 255 -12.63 8.65 -26.99
CA ILE A 255 -11.91 9.05 -28.21
C ILE A 255 -12.87 9.19 -29.39
N ASN A 256 -13.89 8.34 -29.48
CA ASN A 256 -14.88 8.39 -30.58
C ASN A 256 -15.95 9.50 -30.39
N SER A 257 -16.06 10.11 -29.22
CA SER A 257 -17.00 11.22 -28.94
C SER A 257 -16.42 12.62 -29.18
N VAL A 258 -15.14 12.73 -29.53
CA VAL A 258 -14.43 14.01 -29.76
C VAL A 258 -14.25 14.29 -31.27
N THR A 259 -14.76 13.44 -32.15
CA THR A 259 -14.84 13.78 -33.58
C THR A 259 -16.24 14.33 -33.87
N PHE A 260 -16.38 15.68 -33.74
CA PHE A 260 -17.14 16.57 -34.64
C PHE A 260 -17.12 17.99 -34.06
#